data_9873397304969050df89103e8aeb8497
#
_entry.id   9873397304969050df89103e8aeb8497
#
_cell.length_a   1.000
_cell.length_b   1.000
_cell.length_c   1.000
_cell.angle_alpha   90.00
_cell.angle_beta   90.00
_cell.angle_gamma   90.00
#
_symmetry.space_group_name_H-M   'P 1'
#
loop_
_entity.id
_entity.type
_entity.pdbx_description
1 polymer ?
#
loop_
_entity_poly.entity_id
_entity_poly.type
_entity_poly.pdbx_seq_one_letter_code
_entity_poly.pdbx_strand_id
1 'polypeptide(L)'
;MRSFSLLVLTLLMSGITSAQVKEEWFPDQLNIRPFTANILEPKAGFSFMSGKKLRLDISTSQDFYKKETVNTAFSVGGDLFTYTRLRAESDFHFPVEAIDYLFGINAGYKVLNKNDEYGFRLRLSHISAHFVDGKYDSQIQNWSNGDRPRVYSREFIEFIPYSRYKGFRIYGGFTYLFHVTPKNIGREIYQLGFDYYMNWINTGIFVPYIAYDFKLNKIDVLSGNNSFTAGIKFGKTFGKGISLAYSYFSGKSIQGEYFDRRESYSAIGINLDL
;
A
#
# COMPACT_ATOMS: atom_id res chain seq x y z
N MET A 1 -34.22 -53.74 27.55
CA MET A 1 -34.55 -52.48 26.80
C MET A 1 -33.93 -51.20 27.34
N ARG A 2 -32.92 -51.22 28.25
CA ARG A 2 -32.22 -50.00 28.76
C ARG A 2 -30.87 -49.70 28.11
N SER A 3 -30.33 -50.60 27.32
CA SER A 3 -28.99 -50.41 26.69
C SER A 3 -29.02 -49.75 25.32
N PHE A 4 -30.19 -49.64 24.65
CA PHE A 4 -30.33 -49.04 23.31
C PHE A 4 -30.44 -47.51 23.33
N SER A 5 -30.98 -46.94 24.42
CA SER A 5 -31.16 -45.48 24.55
C SER A 5 -29.87 -44.75 24.85
N LEU A 6 -28.84 -45.38 25.42
CA LEU A 6 -27.57 -44.74 25.70
C LEU A 6 -26.68 -44.60 24.47
N LEU A 7 -26.85 -45.50 23.49
CA LEU A 7 -26.05 -45.46 22.22
C LEU A 7 -26.49 -44.37 21.26
N VAL A 8 -27.77 -44.02 21.27
CA VAL A 8 -28.35 -42.97 20.42
C VAL A 8 -27.99 -41.57 20.94
N LEU A 9 -27.85 -41.41 22.25
CA LEU A 9 -27.46 -40.13 22.85
C LEU A 9 -25.98 -39.78 22.66
N THR A 10 -25.10 -40.79 22.54
CA THR A 10 -23.67 -40.62 22.28
C THR A 10 -23.37 -40.28 20.81
N LEU A 11 -24.24 -40.71 19.87
CA LEU A 11 -24.09 -40.41 18.44
C LEU A 11 -24.58 -39.01 18.05
N LEU A 12 -25.40 -38.39 18.88
CA LEU A 12 -25.92 -37.02 18.65
C LEU A 12 -24.94 -35.92 19.17
N MET A 13 -23.94 -36.27 19.96
CA MET A 13 -22.94 -35.33 20.48
C MET A 13 -21.68 -35.22 19.61
N SER A 14 -21.50 -36.01 18.57
CA SER A 14 -20.29 -36.03 17.74
C SER A 14 -20.34 -35.11 16.51
N GLY A 15 -21.27 -34.18 16.44
CA GLY A 15 -21.49 -33.32 15.26
C GLY A 15 -21.34 -31.82 15.44
N ILE A 16 -20.90 -31.34 16.58
CA ILE A 16 -20.56 -29.91 16.70
C ILE A 16 -19.05 -29.78 16.46
N THR A 17 -18.65 -29.82 15.20
CA THR A 17 -17.35 -29.24 14.80
C THR A 17 -17.45 -27.76 15.09
N SER A 18 -16.94 -27.36 16.26
CA SER A 18 -16.67 -25.97 16.58
C SER A 18 -15.81 -25.42 15.45
N ALA A 19 -16.36 -24.54 14.62
CA ALA A 19 -15.57 -23.85 13.60
C ALA A 19 -14.39 -23.22 14.34
N GLN A 20 -13.18 -23.67 14.03
CA GLN A 20 -11.96 -23.25 14.74
C GLN A 20 -11.78 -21.76 14.48
N VAL A 21 -12.12 -20.93 15.47
CA VAL A 21 -11.88 -19.48 15.45
C VAL A 21 -10.50 -19.26 15.99
N LYS A 22 -9.64 -18.60 15.20
CA LYS A 22 -8.31 -18.18 15.61
C LYS A 22 -8.31 -16.67 15.80
N GLU A 23 -7.89 -16.23 16.97
CA GLU A 23 -7.71 -14.80 17.29
C GLU A 23 -6.24 -14.56 17.60
N GLU A 24 -5.68 -13.51 17.00
CA GLU A 24 -4.27 -13.14 17.17
C GLU A 24 -4.15 -11.63 17.39
N TRP A 25 -3.36 -11.27 18.39
CA TRP A 25 -2.86 -9.91 18.57
C TRP A 25 -1.49 -9.81 17.91
N PHE A 26 -1.28 -8.76 17.12
CA PHE A 26 -0.05 -8.51 16.36
C PHE A 26 0.39 -9.72 15.51
N PRO A 27 -0.46 -10.20 14.60
CA PRO A 27 -0.12 -11.35 13.76
C PRO A 27 1.08 -11.04 12.84
N ASP A 28 1.87 -12.07 12.54
CA ASP A 28 3.01 -11.96 11.62
C ASP A 28 2.63 -11.62 10.17
N GLN A 29 1.39 -11.88 9.79
CA GLN A 29 0.92 -11.68 8.43
C GLN A 29 -0.34 -10.81 8.41
N LEU A 30 -0.28 -9.78 7.57
CA LEU A 30 -1.42 -8.92 7.32
C LEU A 30 -2.60 -9.70 6.73
N ASN A 31 -3.78 -9.38 7.20
CA ASN A 31 -5.04 -9.88 6.64
C ASN A 31 -5.19 -9.41 5.18
N ILE A 32 -5.06 -8.11 4.95
CA ILE A 32 -5.07 -7.51 3.61
C ILE A 32 -3.77 -6.76 3.41
N ARG A 33 -2.98 -7.20 2.43
CA ARG A 33 -1.69 -6.58 2.14
C ARG A 33 -1.84 -5.35 1.28
N PRO A 34 -0.89 -4.39 1.38
CA PRO A 34 -0.80 -3.25 0.50
C PRO A 34 -0.96 -3.64 -0.97
N PHE A 35 -1.53 -2.74 -1.77
CA PHE A 35 -1.71 -2.94 -3.21
C PHE A 35 -0.42 -2.55 -3.92
N THR A 36 0.17 -3.50 -4.65
CA THR A 36 1.58 -3.49 -5.08
C THR A 36 1.99 -2.25 -5.88
N ALA A 37 1.14 -1.76 -6.78
CA ALA A 37 1.42 -0.56 -7.57
C ALA A 37 0.78 0.72 -6.98
N ASN A 38 0.06 0.62 -5.86
CA ASN A 38 -0.49 1.81 -5.20
C ASN A 38 0.65 2.67 -4.65
N ILE A 39 0.91 3.77 -5.31
CA ILE A 39 2.05 4.64 -4.99
C ILE A 39 1.97 5.25 -3.58
N LEU A 40 0.78 5.29 -2.97
CA LEU A 40 0.57 5.70 -1.57
C LEU A 40 0.78 4.56 -0.56
N GLU A 41 1.15 3.37 -1.03
CA GLU A 41 1.46 2.21 -0.20
C GLU A 41 2.82 1.62 -0.60
N PRO A 42 3.89 2.42 -0.60
CA PRO A 42 5.20 1.93 -0.98
C PRO A 42 5.64 0.82 -0.03
N LYS A 43 6.53 -0.01 -0.49
CA LYS A 43 7.29 -0.90 0.38
C LYS A 43 8.46 -0.13 0.99
N ALA A 44 8.97 -0.57 2.12
CA ALA A 44 10.25 -0.06 2.62
C ALA A 44 11.33 -0.32 1.56
N GLY A 45 12.00 0.72 1.10
CA GLY A 45 12.92 0.54 -0.01
C GLY A 45 13.55 1.81 -0.53
N PHE A 46 14.40 1.60 -1.51
CA PHE A 46 15.18 2.64 -2.14
C PHE A 46 15.14 2.46 -3.65
N SER A 47 14.94 3.56 -4.40
CA SER A 47 14.91 3.51 -5.86
C SER A 47 15.59 4.70 -6.51
N PHE A 48 16.33 4.41 -7.56
CA PHE A 48 16.92 5.41 -8.47
C PHE A 48 15.87 5.78 -9.51
N MET A 49 15.52 7.06 -9.56
CA MET A 49 14.56 7.61 -10.49
C MET A 49 15.31 8.28 -11.67
N SER A 50 14.67 8.33 -12.83
CA SER A 50 15.16 9.16 -13.93
C SER A 50 15.26 10.63 -13.51
N GLY A 51 16.21 11.39 -14.10
CA GLY A 51 16.39 12.81 -13.79
C GLY A 51 17.20 13.10 -12.51
N LYS A 52 18.15 12.23 -12.16
CA LYS A 52 19.04 12.40 -11.00
C LYS A 52 18.28 12.55 -9.68
N LYS A 53 17.22 11.78 -9.50
CA LYS A 53 16.42 11.75 -8.29
C LYS A 53 16.46 10.37 -7.68
N LEU A 54 16.23 10.32 -6.39
CA LEU A 54 16.06 9.09 -5.64
C LEU A 54 14.78 9.16 -4.81
N ARG A 55 14.28 8.00 -4.49
CA ARG A 55 13.19 7.83 -3.56
C ARG A 55 13.65 6.85 -2.47
N LEU A 56 13.43 7.25 -1.23
CA LEU A 56 13.58 6.40 -0.06
C LEU A 56 12.24 6.34 0.65
N ASP A 57 11.68 5.15 0.76
CA ASP A 57 10.40 4.95 1.44
C ASP A 57 10.66 4.14 2.71
N ILE A 58 10.11 4.60 3.82
CA ILE A 58 10.05 3.85 5.07
C ILE A 58 8.59 3.54 5.31
N SER A 59 8.25 2.28 5.31
CA SER A 59 6.85 1.89 5.34
C SER A 59 6.62 0.64 6.15
N THR A 60 5.54 0.66 6.87
CA THR A 60 5.04 -0.49 7.62
C THR A 60 3.51 -0.47 7.65
N SER A 61 2.94 -1.66 7.61
CA SER A 61 1.54 -1.92 7.94
C SER A 61 1.54 -3.05 8.97
N GLN A 62 0.71 -2.94 10.00
CA GLN A 62 0.59 -3.95 11.04
C GLN A 62 -0.87 -4.13 11.42
N ASP A 63 -1.35 -5.36 11.38
CA ASP A 63 -2.61 -5.70 12.03
C ASP A 63 -2.36 -5.76 13.55
N PHE A 64 -3.17 -5.05 14.32
CA PHE A 64 -3.13 -5.09 15.78
C PHE A 64 -3.93 -6.26 16.31
N TYR A 65 -5.01 -6.59 15.63
CA TYR A 65 -5.89 -7.70 15.95
C TYR A 65 -6.38 -8.36 14.65
N LYS A 66 -6.40 -9.68 14.64
CA LYS A 66 -6.94 -10.50 13.55
C LYS A 66 -7.79 -11.62 14.12
N LYS A 67 -8.99 -11.78 13.55
CA LYS A 67 -9.89 -12.90 13.82
C LYS A 67 -10.13 -13.68 12.53
N GLU A 68 -9.84 -14.96 12.55
CA GLU A 68 -9.93 -15.84 11.40
C GLU A 68 -10.81 -17.06 11.71
N THR A 69 -11.68 -17.38 10.81
CA THR A 69 -12.48 -18.61 10.78
C THR A 69 -12.04 -19.45 9.58
N VAL A 70 -12.67 -20.60 9.35
CA VAL A 70 -12.39 -21.42 8.17
C VAL A 70 -12.57 -20.65 6.87
N ASN A 71 -13.57 -19.74 6.80
CA ASN A 71 -13.97 -19.09 5.55
C ASN A 71 -13.84 -17.56 5.59
N THR A 72 -13.55 -16.96 6.72
CA THR A 72 -13.49 -15.49 6.81
C THR A 72 -12.33 -15.02 7.67
N ALA A 73 -11.84 -13.82 7.38
CA ALA A 73 -10.90 -13.15 8.25
C ALA A 73 -11.24 -11.66 8.36
N PHE A 74 -11.15 -11.15 9.59
CA PHE A 74 -11.31 -9.73 9.93
C PHE A 74 -10.05 -9.25 10.64
N SER A 75 -9.64 -8.01 10.38
CA SER A 75 -8.56 -7.37 11.12
C SER A 75 -8.79 -5.90 11.35
N VAL A 76 -8.09 -5.37 12.35
CA VAL A 76 -7.91 -3.94 12.58
C VAL A 76 -6.41 -3.70 12.74
N GLY A 77 -5.90 -2.66 12.11
CA GLY A 77 -4.47 -2.36 12.08
C GLY A 77 -4.16 -0.89 11.87
N GLY A 78 -2.89 -0.61 11.65
CA GLY A 78 -2.38 0.71 11.34
C GLY A 78 -1.35 0.69 10.22
N ASP A 79 -1.24 1.85 9.57
CA ASP A 79 -0.32 2.11 8.48
C ASP A 79 0.58 3.29 8.81
N LEU A 80 1.85 3.19 8.45
CA LEU A 80 2.80 4.29 8.45
C LEU A 80 3.64 4.21 7.17
N PHE A 81 3.52 5.20 6.31
CA PHE A 81 4.29 5.32 5.08
C PHE A 81 4.96 6.68 5.00
N THR A 82 6.22 6.71 4.56
CA THR A 82 6.90 7.94 4.18
C THR A 82 7.27 7.89 2.71
N TYR A 83 7.20 9.03 2.07
CA TYR A 83 7.61 9.23 0.68
C TYR A 83 8.70 10.28 0.67
N THR A 84 9.95 9.84 0.60
CA THR A 84 11.09 10.75 0.69
C THR A 84 11.73 10.93 -0.67
N ARG A 85 11.79 12.18 -1.13
CA ARG A 85 12.45 12.55 -2.38
C ARG A 85 13.82 13.13 -2.08
N LEU A 86 14.83 12.58 -2.74
CA LEU A 86 16.21 13.00 -2.64
C LEU A 86 16.72 13.43 -4.02
N ARG A 87 17.69 14.32 -4.02
CA ARG A 87 18.45 14.68 -5.21
C ARG A 87 19.77 13.90 -5.23
N ALA A 88 20.15 13.35 -6.38
CA ALA A 88 21.46 12.73 -6.56
C ALA A 88 22.47 13.81 -6.94
N GLU A 89 23.48 13.97 -6.13
CA GLU A 89 24.65 14.83 -6.38
C GLU A 89 25.92 13.99 -6.56
N SER A 90 27.06 14.64 -6.79
CA SER A 90 28.36 13.97 -6.83
C SER A 90 28.73 13.38 -5.45
N ASP A 91 29.70 12.47 -5.44
CA ASP A 91 30.32 11.95 -4.23
C ASP A 91 29.35 11.25 -3.25
N PHE A 92 28.36 10.53 -3.79
CA PHE A 92 27.33 9.84 -3.00
C PHE A 92 26.55 10.73 -2.05
N HIS A 93 26.38 11.99 -2.39
CA HIS A 93 25.62 12.93 -1.63
C HIS A 93 24.16 12.96 -2.11
N PHE A 94 23.21 12.79 -1.19
CA PHE A 94 21.78 12.65 -1.48
C PHE A 94 20.94 13.55 -0.57
N PRO A 95 20.95 14.88 -0.80
CA PRO A 95 20.15 15.79 0.03
C PRO A 95 18.67 15.47 -0.11
N VAL A 96 17.98 15.48 1.04
CA VAL A 96 16.52 15.27 1.10
C VAL A 96 15.81 16.56 0.71
N GLU A 97 15.00 16.53 -0.36
CA GLU A 97 14.27 17.69 -0.85
C GLU A 97 12.88 17.82 -0.23
N ALA A 98 12.16 16.70 -0.13
CA ALA A 98 10.80 16.67 0.40
C ALA A 98 10.52 15.31 1.05
N ILE A 99 9.70 15.35 2.07
CA ILE A 99 9.20 14.17 2.76
C ILE A 99 7.70 14.33 3.04
N ASP A 100 6.94 13.30 2.72
CA ASP A 100 5.54 13.19 3.06
C ASP A 100 5.33 12.04 4.04
N TYR A 101 4.39 12.21 4.95
CA TYR A 101 3.98 11.19 5.92
C TYR A 101 2.52 10.83 5.70
N LEU A 102 2.25 9.53 5.56
CA LEU A 102 0.91 8.98 5.66
C LEU A 102 0.86 8.10 6.89
N PHE A 103 -0.11 8.33 7.75
CA PHE A 103 -0.39 7.44 8.87
C PHE A 103 -1.90 7.34 9.10
N GLY A 104 -2.32 6.19 9.60
CA GLY A 104 -3.73 5.96 9.84
C GLY A 104 -4.04 4.60 10.42
N ILE A 105 -5.32 4.37 10.60
CA ILE A 105 -5.86 3.08 11.01
C ILE A 105 -6.62 2.45 9.84
N ASN A 106 -6.64 1.13 9.83
CA ASN A 106 -7.36 0.37 8.82
C ASN A 106 -8.16 -0.78 9.44
N ALA A 107 -9.16 -1.23 8.73
CA ALA A 107 -9.88 -2.46 9.00
C ALA A 107 -10.03 -3.26 7.71
N GLY A 108 -9.85 -4.56 7.80
CA GLY A 108 -9.94 -5.47 6.68
C GLY A 108 -10.90 -6.62 6.93
N TYR A 109 -11.72 -6.93 5.94
CA TYR A 109 -12.55 -8.12 5.96
C TYR A 109 -12.40 -8.89 4.65
N LYS A 110 -12.27 -10.20 4.73
CA LYS A 110 -12.24 -11.06 3.54
C LYS A 110 -12.95 -12.38 3.77
N VAL A 111 -13.45 -12.93 2.67
CA VAL A 111 -13.98 -14.28 2.57
C VAL A 111 -12.96 -15.13 1.82
N LEU A 112 -12.70 -16.30 2.35
CA LEU A 112 -11.72 -17.25 1.86
C LEU A 112 -12.43 -18.45 1.25
N ASN A 113 -12.16 -18.73 -0.01
CA ASN A 113 -12.52 -19.96 -0.68
C ASN A 113 -11.24 -20.72 -1.05
N LYS A 114 -11.34 -21.94 -1.48
CA LYS A 114 -10.19 -22.83 -1.76
C LYS A 114 -9.09 -22.17 -2.61
N ASN A 115 -9.45 -21.43 -3.66
CA ASN A 115 -8.52 -20.79 -4.58
C ASN A 115 -8.73 -19.27 -4.71
N ASP A 116 -9.77 -18.74 -4.09
CA ASP A 116 -10.23 -17.37 -4.25
C ASP A 116 -10.35 -16.70 -2.91
N GLU A 117 -10.14 -15.42 -2.88
CA GLU A 117 -10.59 -14.56 -1.80
C GLU A 117 -11.20 -13.30 -2.38
N TYR A 118 -12.18 -12.75 -1.70
CA TYR A 118 -12.69 -11.43 -1.96
C TYR A 118 -12.93 -10.71 -0.63
N GLY A 119 -12.78 -9.42 -0.67
CA GLY A 119 -12.91 -8.64 0.56
C GLY A 119 -12.79 -7.15 0.29
N PHE A 120 -12.59 -6.42 1.36
CA PHE A 120 -12.37 -4.98 1.29
C PHE A 120 -11.46 -4.51 2.42
N ARG A 121 -10.83 -3.37 2.18
CA ARG A 121 -10.14 -2.60 3.21
C ARG A 121 -10.80 -1.23 3.35
N LEU A 122 -11.03 -0.83 4.59
CA LEU A 122 -11.42 0.52 4.98
C LEU A 122 -10.23 1.16 5.69
N ARG A 123 -9.90 2.40 5.35
CA ARG A 123 -8.78 3.15 5.95
C ARG A 123 -9.21 4.57 6.29
N LEU A 124 -8.81 5.04 7.47
CA LEU A 124 -8.91 6.42 7.91
C LEU A 124 -7.50 6.93 8.13
N SER A 125 -7.07 7.93 7.36
CA SER A 125 -5.67 8.35 7.34
C SER A 125 -5.50 9.84 7.16
N HIS A 126 -4.31 10.27 7.55
CA HIS A 126 -3.77 11.61 7.37
C HIS A 126 -2.53 11.57 6.47
N ILE A 127 -2.38 12.57 5.61
CA ILE A 127 -1.13 12.86 4.89
C ILE A 127 -0.73 14.31 5.17
N SER A 128 0.55 14.51 5.49
CA SER A 128 1.20 15.82 5.55
C SER A 128 2.51 15.80 4.76
N ALA A 129 2.88 16.95 4.20
CA ALA A 129 4.08 17.09 3.38
C ALA A 129 4.94 18.26 3.84
N HIS A 130 6.26 18.10 3.69
CA HIS A 130 7.23 19.08 4.15
C HIS A 130 8.43 19.15 3.19
N PHE A 131 8.89 20.36 2.90
CA PHE A 131 10.24 20.55 2.40
C PHE A 131 11.25 20.29 3.51
N VAL A 132 12.43 19.82 3.11
CA VAL A 132 13.53 19.48 4.02
C VAL A 132 14.76 20.33 3.65
N ASP A 133 15.77 20.32 4.51
CA ASP A 133 16.99 21.13 4.45
C ASP A 133 17.73 21.02 3.11
N GLY A 134 17.74 19.86 2.47
CA GLY A 134 18.31 19.67 1.13
C GLY A 134 17.63 20.47 0.01
N LYS A 135 16.48 21.08 0.30
CA LYS A 135 15.80 22.00 -0.60
C LYS A 135 16.17 23.46 -0.37
N TYR A 136 16.78 23.79 0.78
CA TYR A 136 17.22 25.13 1.12
C TYR A 136 18.65 25.39 0.66
N ASP A 137 18.88 26.49 -0.04
CA ASP A 137 20.20 26.92 -0.48
C ASP A 137 20.72 28.00 0.49
N SER A 138 21.72 27.61 1.28
CA SER A 138 22.31 28.49 2.30
C SER A 138 23.14 29.63 1.72
N GLN A 139 23.62 29.52 0.49
CA GLN A 139 24.41 30.57 -0.16
C GLN A 139 23.53 31.76 -0.59
N ILE A 140 22.36 31.47 -1.14
CA ILE A 140 21.39 32.49 -1.52
C ILE A 140 20.36 32.75 -0.43
N GLN A 141 20.45 32.04 0.70
CA GLN A 141 19.51 32.11 1.83
C GLN A 141 18.04 31.97 1.40
N ASN A 142 17.75 31.06 0.49
CA ASN A 142 16.42 30.85 -0.05
C ASN A 142 16.18 29.41 -0.46
N TRP A 143 14.93 29.06 -0.71
CA TRP A 143 14.56 27.76 -1.26
C TRP A 143 14.97 27.63 -2.74
N SER A 144 15.58 26.52 -3.07
CA SER A 144 16.09 26.26 -4.42
C SER A 144 14.98 26.31 -5.46
N ASN A 145 15.28 26.82 -6.65
CA ASN A 145 14.37 26.95 -7.79
C ASN A 145 13.15 27.86 -7.56
N GLY A 146 13.21 28.79 -6.59
CA GLY A 146 12.12 29.69 -6.28
C GLY A 146 10.88 29.00 -5.64
N ASP A 147 11.03 27.78 -5.23
CA ASP A 147 9.97 27.06 -4.50
C ASP A 147 9.77 27.72 -3.12
N ARG A 148 8.57 27.56 -2.60
CA ARG A 148 8.25 28.01 -1.22
C ARG A 148 7.50 26.91 -0.50
N PRO A 149 7.78 26.64 0.79
CA PRO A 149 7.01 25.68 1.58
C PRO A 149 5.53 26.03 1.58
N ARG A 150 4.71 24.99 1.47
CA ARG A 150 3.26 25.10 1.49
C ARG A 150 2.70 24.22 2.60
N VAL A 151 1.60 24.64 3.18
CA VAL A 151 0.84 23.74 4.05
C VAL A 151 0.08 22.76 3.15
N TYR A 152 0.41 21.49 3.30
CA TYR A 152 -0.28 20.41 2.61
C TYR A 152 -0.74 19.37 3.61
N SER A 153 -2.04 19.13 3.64
CA SER A 153 -2.67 18.17 4.53
C SER A 153 -3.89 17.56 3.89
N ARG A 154 -4.10 16.27 4.08
CA ARG A 154 -5.29 15.53 3.68
C ARG A 154 -5.69 14.54 4.76
N GLU A 155 -6.93 14.66 5.21
CA GLU A 155 -7.60 13.66 6.04
C GLU A 155 -8.68 12.99 5.21
N PHE A 156 -8.65 11.66 5.18
CA PHE A 156 -9.51 10.93 4.26
C PHE A 156 -9.96 9.57 4.80
N ILE A 157 -11.10 9.15 4.28
CA ILE A 157 -11.56 7.78 4.36
C ILE A 157 -11.42 7.11 2.99
N GLU A 158 -10.90 5.90 2.96
CA GLU A 158 -10.68 5.11 1.74
C GLU A 158 -11.33 3.74 1.88
N PHE A 159 -12.07 3.33 0.86
CA PHE A 159 -12.68 2.00 0.76
C PHE A 159 -12.21 1.31 -0.52
N ILE A 160 -11.57 0.14 -0.37
CA ILE A 160 -11.01 -0.64 -1.49
C ILE A 160 -11.54 -2.07 -1.43
N PRO A 161 -12.62 -2.42 -2.15
CA PRO A 161 -12.98 -3.79 -2.45
C PRO A 161 -12.01 -4.44 -3.43
N TYR A 162 -11.80 -5.74 -3.28
CA TYR A 162 -10.93 -6.52 -4.15
C TYR A 162 -11.42 -7.95 -4.31
N SER A 163 -10.95 -8.59 -5.38
CA SER A 163 -11.06 -10.03 -5.59
C SER A 163 -9.71 -10.57 -6.00
N ARG A 164 -9.35 -11.75 -5.47
CA ARG A 164 -8.13 -12.46 -5.82
C ARG A 164 -8.43 -13.89 -6.22
N TYR A 165 -7.88 -14.29 -7.37
CA TYR A 165 -7.87 -15.67 -7.84
C TYR A 165 -6.42 -16.11 -8.03
N LYS A 166 -5.97 -17.09 -7.26
CA LYS A 166 -4.57 -17.57 -7.26
C LYS A 166 -3.60 -16.40 -7.03
N GLY A 167 -2.74 -16.09 -8.02
CA GLY A 167 -1.76 -15.01 -7.95
C GLY A 167 -2.26 -13.64 -8.43
N PHE A 168 -3.45 -13.57 -9.05
CA PHE A 168 -4.03 -12.35 -9.63
C PHE A 168 -5.03 -11.71 -8.67
N ARG A 169 -4.82 -10.43 -8.34
CA ARG A 169 -5.75 -9.61 -7.56
C ARG A 169 -6.15 -8.39 -8.37
N ILE A 170 -7.45 -8.15 -8.47
CA ILE A 170 -8.04 -6.92 -9.03
C ILE A 170 -8.72 -6.15 -7.91
N TYR A 171 -8.68 -4.83 -7.95
CA TYR A 171 -9.32 -3.97 -6.96
C TYR A 171 -9.84 -2.69 -7.58
N GLY A 172 -10.88 -2.13 -6.98
CA GLY A 172 -11.35 -0.77 -7.18
C GLY A 172 -11.27 0.00 -5.88
N GLY A 173 -11.34 1.31 -5.92
CA GLY A 173 -11.26 2.12 -4.71
C GLY A 173 -11.98 3.46 -4.86
N PHE A 174 -12.49 3.91 -3.73
CA PHE A 174 -13.03 5.25 -3.57
C PHE A 174 -12.44 5.88 -2.31
N THR A 175 -11.91 7.09 -2.45
CA THR A 175 -11.39 7.88 -1.34
C THR A 175 -12.13 9.20 -1.28
N TYR A 176 -12.55 9.58 -0.08
CA TYR A 176 -13.17 10.87 0.20
C TYR A 176 -12.32 11.66 1.20
N LEU A 177 -11.88 12.85 0.76
CA LEU A 177 -11.11 13.77 1.60
C LEU A 177 -12.09 14.68 2.34
N PHE A 178 -12.30 14.44 3.62
CA PHE A 178 -13.19 15.27 4.43
C PHE A 178 -12.51 16.58 4.89
N HIS A 179 -11.18 16.58 4.98
CA HIS A 179 -10.38 17.77 5.14
C HIS A 179 -9.22 17.77 4.16
N VAL A 180 -8.90 18.91 3.54
CA VAL A 180 -7.82 19.06 2.56
C VAL A 180 -7.32 20.51 2.50
N THR A 181 -6.01 20.64 2.49
CA THR A 181 -5.30 21.91 2.27
C THR A 181 -4.19 21.65 1.24
N PRO A 182 -4.07 22.41 0.16
CA PRO A 182 -4.89 23.57 -0.22
C PRO A 182 -6.28 23.20 -0.77
N LYS A 183 -7.21 24.16 -0.76
CA LYS A 183 -8.64 23.92 -1.10
C LYS A 183 -8.95 23.64 -2.58
N ASN A 184 -8.02 23.86 -3.47
CA ASN A 184 -8.17 23.57 -4.92
C ASN A 184 -8.01 22.07 -5.25
N ILE A 185 -7.79 21.22 -4.26
CA ILE A 185 -7.77 19.77 -4.38
C ILE A 185 -9.20 19.24 -4.23
N GLY A 186 -9.69 18.50 -5.23
CA GLY A 186 -10.99 17.83 -5.16
C GLY A 186 -11.01 16.75 -4.10
N ARG A 187 -12.20 16.51 -3.56
CA ARG A 187 -12.38 15.62 -2.40
C ARG A 187 -12.52 14.16 -2.77
N GLU A 188 -12.75 13.84 -4.03
CA GLU A 188 -13.02 12.48 -4.48
C GLU A 188 -11.85 11.95 -5.30
N ILE A 189 -11.44 10.72 -4.99
CA ILE A 189 -10.43 9.99 -5.74
C ILE A 189 -11.02 8.61 -6.06
N TYR A 190 -11.03 8.26 -7.34
CA TYR A 190 -11.41 6.96 -7.83
C TYR A 190 -10.17 6.17 -8.20
N GLN A 191 -10.15 4.90 -7.88
CA GLN A 191 -9.00 4.02 -8.08
C GLN A 191 -9.41 2.73 -8.74
N LEU A 192 -8.54 2.22 -9.63
CA LEU A 192 -8.65 0.88 -10.21
C LEU A 192 -7.25 0.32 -10.39
N GLY A 193 -7.07 -0.95 -10.07
CA GLY A 193 -5.77 -1.56 -10.24
C GLY A 193 -5.78 -3.07 -10.16
N PHE A 194 -4.61 -3.64 -10.42
CA PHE A 194 -4.38 -5.07 -10.25
C PHE A 194 -2.94 -5.34 -9.83
N ASP A 195 -2.71 -6.49 -9.24
CA ASP A 195 -1.40 -7.10 -9.11
C ASP A 195 -1.45 -8.59 -9.46
N TYR A 196 -0.39 -9.07 -10.10
CA TYR A 196 -0.26 -10.45 -10.52
C TYR A 196 1.11 -11.01 -10.18
N TYR A 197 1.14 -11.97 -9.27
CA TYR A 197 2.30 -12.77 -8.93
C TYR A 197 2.26 -14.08 -9.71
N MET A 198 3.25 -14.29 -10.56
CA MET A 198 3.31 -15.40 -11.51
C MET A 198 3.75 -16.69 -10.82
N ASN A 199 2.91 -17.23 -9.93
CA ASN A 199 3.21 -18.41 -9.11
C ASN A 199 3.55 -19.66 -9.93
N TRP A 200 3.15 -19.72 -11.20
CA TRP A 200 3.50 -20.80 -12.11
C TRP A 200 4.98 -20.77 -12.56
N ILE A 201 5.69 -19.64 -12.42
CA ILE A 201 7.14 -19.52 -12.61
C ILE A 201 7.87 -19.59 -11.26
N ASN A 202 7.17 -19.81 -10.15
CA ASN A 202 7.79 -19.84 -8.84
C ASN A 202 8.78 -21.01 -8.73
N THR A 203 10.05 -20.69 -8.66
CA THR A 203 11.16 -21.68 -8.54
C THR A 203 11.39 -22.09 -7.07
N GLY A 204 10.60 -21.61 -6.12
CA GLY A 204 10.87 -21.72 -4.68
C GLY A 204 11.84 -20.66 -4.16
N ILE A 205 12.59 -19.98 -5.04
CA ILE A 205 13.57 -18.93 -4.69
C ILE A 205 12.99 -17.57 -5.00
N PHE A 206 12.36 -17.40 -6.16
CA PHE A 206 11.79 -16.10 -6.58
C PHE A 206 10.46 -16.27 -7.32
N VAL A 207 9.67 -15.20 -7.33
CA VAL A 207 8.43 -15.07 -8.10
C VAL A 207 8.42 -13.74 -8.85
N PRO A 208 8.25 -13.76 -10.19
CA PRO A 208 8.02 -12.54 -10.96
C PRO A 208 6.64 -11.98 -10.66
N TYR A 209 6.51 -10.64 -10.77
CA TYR A 209 5.23 -9.98 -10.63
C TYR A 209 5.11 -8.75 -11.52
N ILE A 210 3.85 -8.40 -11.83
CA ILE A 210 3.47 -7.14 -12.45
C ILE A 210 2.30 -6.55 -11.69
N ALA A 211 2.20 -5.22 -11.67
CA ALA A 211 1.10 -4.53 -11.03
C ALA A 211 0.85 -3.18 -11.73
N TYR A 212 -0.39 -2.74 -11.67
CA TYR A 212 -0.81 -1.45 -12.19
C TYR A 212 -1.85 -0.82 -11.28
N ASP A 213 -1.76 0.49 -11.12
CA ASP A 213 -2.71 1.31 -10.34
C ASP A 213 -3.01 2.59 -11.10
N PHE A 214 -4.27 2.88 -11.25
CA PHE A 214 -4.78 4.11 -11.82
C PHE A 214 -5.60 4.86 -10.78
N LYS A 215 -5.30 6.14 -10.60
CA LYS A 215 -6.11 7.03 -9.76
C LYS A 215 -6.59 8.22 -10.57
N LEU A 216 -7.89 8.48 -10.48
CA LEU A 216 -8.52 9.67 -11.05
C LEU A 216 -8.83 10.64 -9.91
N ASN A 217 -8.20 11.79 -9.92
CA ASN A 217 -8.37 12.84 -8.92
C ASN A 217 -8.52 14.22 -9.59
N LYS A 218 -9.03 15.18 -8.85
CA LYS A 218 -9.14 16.56 -9.29
C LYS A 218 -8.14 17.42 -8.52
N ILE A 219 -7.18 18.01 -9.25
CA ILE A 219 -6.27 19.05 -8.74
C ILE A 219 -6.32 20.16 -9.79
N ASP A 220 -7.11 21.21 -9.51
CA ASP A 220 -7.58 22.22 -10.46
C ASP A 220 -8.40 21.63 -11.62
N VAL A 221 -7.82 20.66 -12.33
CA VAL A 221 -8.47 19.88 -13.38
C VAL A 221 -8.50 18.39 -13.04
N LEU A 222 -9.42 17.66 -13.65
CA LEU A 222 -9.48 16.21 -13.53
C LEU A 222 -8.22 15.60 -14.14
N SER A 223 -7.50 14.77 -13.36
CA SER A 223 -6.21 14.21 -13.74
C SER A 223 -6.12 12.73 -13.41
N GLY A 224 -5.61 11.95 -14.35
CA GLY A 224 -5.24 10.56 -14.14
C GLY A 224 -3.78 10.43 -13.68
N ASN A 225 -3.56 9.61 -12.67
CA ASN A 225 -2.24 9.18 -12.22
C ASN A 225 -2.11 7.69 -12.51
N ASN A 226 -1.04 7.33 -13.22
CA ASN A 226 -0.73 5.96 -13.61
C ASN A 226 0.51 5.51 -12.86
N SER A 227 0.47 4.34 -12.26
CA SER A 227 1.60 3.68 -11.63
C SER A 227 1.70 2.24 -12.13
N PHE A 228 2.83 1.88 -12.68
CA PHE A 228 3.14 0.53 -13.12
C PHE A 228 4.35 0.02 -12.38
N THR A 229 4.35 -1.25 -12.00
CA THR A 229 5.49 -1.91 -11.37
C THR A 229 5.64 -3.32 -11.93
N ALA A 230 6.87 -3.69 -12.27
CA ALA A 230 7.25 -5.05 -12.63
C ALA A 230 8.51 -5.43 -11.87
N GLY A 231 8.61 -6.65 -11.39
CA GLY A 231 9.77 -7.05 -10.59
C GLY A 231 9.87 -8.54 -10.33
N ILE A 232 10.90 -8.86 -9.59
CA ILE A 232 11.18 -10.21 -9.10
C ILE A 232 11.26 -10.13 -7.58
N LYS A 233 10.45 -10.94 -6.91
CA LYS A 233 10.47 -11.06 -5.45
C LYS A 233 11.18 -12.35 -5.04
N PHE A 234 12.17 -12.21 -4.18
CA PHE A 234 12.84 -13.30 -3.49
C PHE A 234 12.21 -13.50 -2.11
N GLY A 235 11.94 -14.76 -1.75
CA GLY A 235 11.25 -15.12 -0.51
C GLY A 235 9.81 -15.55 -0.72
N LYS A 236 8.97 -15.45 0.31
CA LYS A 236 7.58 -15.89 0.24
C LYS A 236 6.76 -14.96 -0.67
N THR A 237 6.04 -15.50 -1.64
CA THR A 237 5.17 -14.72 -2.54
C THR A 237 4.29 -13.73 -1.77
N PHE A 238 3.71 -14.22 -0.69
CA PHE A 238 2.79 -13.48 0.15
C PHE A 238 3.29 -13.32 1.59
N GLY A 239 4.51 -12.87 1.78
CA GLY A 239 5.13 -12.68 3.08
C GLY A 239 6.44 -11.94 2.95
N LYS A 240 7.31 -12.09 3.95
CA LYS A 240 8.61 -11.43 4.00
C LYS A 240 9.49 -11.79 2.81
N GLY A 241 10.27 -10.82 2.35
CA GLY A 241 11.18 -10.99 1.22
C GLY A 241 11.80 -9.69 0.73
N ILE A 242 12.57 -9.81 -0.35
CA ILE A 242 13.21 -8.69 -1.04
C ILE A 242 12.73 -8.68 -2.48
N SER A 243 12.44 -7.51 -3.03
CA SER A 243 12.08 -7.37 -4.44
C SER A 243 13.05 -6.44 -5.16
N LEU A 244 13.49 -6.85 -6.35
CA LEU A 244 14.07 -5.94 -7.34
C LEU A 244 12.97 -5.53 -8.29
N ALA A 245 12.71 -4.22 -8.41
CA ALA A 245 11.57 -3.70 -9.14
C ALA A 245 11.92 -2.58 -10.10
N TYR A 246 11.32 -2.61 -11.26
CA TYR A 246 11.15 -1.46 -12.14
C TYR A 246 9.78 -0.85 -11.89
N SER A 247 9.72 0.48 -11.81
CA SER A 247 8.47 1.23 -11.67
C SER A 247 8.40 2.36 -12.68
N TYR A 248 7.20 2.65 -13.16
CA TYR A 248 6.90 3.81 -13.98
C TYR A 248 5.72 4.58 -13.37
N PHE A 249 5.86 5.88 -13.28
CA PHE A 249 4.80 6.77 -12.82
C PHE A 249 4.56 7.90 -13.82
N SER A 250 3.30 8.27 -14.01
CA SER A 250 2.90 9.45 -14.79
C SER A 250 1.62 10.04 -14.21
N GLY A 251 1.68 11.31 -13.82
CA GLY A 251 0.53 12.00 -13.24
C GLY A 251 0.91 13.24 -12.45
N LYS A 252 0.05 13.66 -11.52
CA LYS A 252 0.36 14.69 -10.54
C LYS A 252 1.29 14.13 -9.49
N SER A 253 2.24 14.94 -9.03
CA SER A 253 3.24 14.53 -8.04
C SER A 253 2.59 13.95 -6.78
N ILE A 254 3.22 12.92 -6.24
CA ILE A 254 2.78 12.32 -4.96
C ILE A 254 3.26 13.15 -3.77
N GLN A 255 4.37 13.89 -3.91
CA GLN A 255 4.82 14.80 -2.87
C GLN A 255 3.88 16.01 -2.79
N GLY A 256 3.34 16.26 -1.61
CA GLY A 256 2.39 17.32 -1.40
C GLY A 256 2.94 18.73 -1.64
N GLU A 257 4.22 18.95 -1.41
CA GLU A 257 4.87 20.22 -1.75
C GLU A 257 4.88 20.50 -3.26
N TYR A 258 4.72 19.45 -4.09
CA TYR A 258 4.67 19.54 -5.55
C TYR A 258 3.34 19.05 -6.13
N PHE A 259 2.27 19.01 -5.34
CA PHE A 259 0.98 18.39 -5.67
C PHE A 259 0.38 18.86 -7.00
N ASP A 260 0.63 20.10 -7.40
CA ASP A 260 0.15 20.74 -8.63
C ASP A 260 1.00 20.44 -9.87
N ARG A 261 2.20 19.87 -9.70
CA ARG A 261 3.11 19.54 -10.82
C ARG A 261 2.79 18.19 -11.43
N ARG A 262 2.99 18.10 -12.75
CA ARG A 262 2.98 16.80 -13.44
C ARG A 262 4.38 16.23 -13.45
N GLU A 263 4.47 14.93 -13.17
CA GLU A 263 5.70 14.18 -13.20
C GLU A 263 5.52 12.91 -14.03
N SER A 264 6.60 12.53 -14.73
CA SER A 264 6.71 11.24 -15.39
C SER A 264 8.12 10.75 -15.20
N TYR A 265 8.27 9.55 -14.65
CA TYR A 265 9.57 8.97 -14.37
C TYR A 265 9.54 7.44 -14.40
N SER A 266 10.70 6.87 -14.72
CA SER A 266 11.03 5.47 -14.47
C SER A 266 11.94 5.36 -13.27
N ALA A 267 11.83 4.26 -12.54
CA ALA A 267 12.70 3.98 -11.40
C ALA A 267 13.07 2.50 -11.34
N ILE A 268 14.27 2.22 -10.85
CA ILE A 268 14.73 0.88 -10.49
C ILE A 268 15.11 0.89 -9.02
N GLY A 269 14.61 -0.07 -8.26
CA GLY A 269 14.82 -0.08 -6.81
C GLY A 269 14.79 -1.47 -6.19
N ILE A 270 15.21 -1.47 -4.94
CA ILE A 270 15.16 -2.62 -4.05
C ILE A 270 14.16 -2.32 -2.95
N ASN A 271 13.23 -3.24 -2.74
CA ASN A 271 12.19 -3.10 -1.73
C ASN A 271 12.20 -4.30 -0.77
N LEU A 272 11.86 -4.04 0.47
CA LEU A 272 11.67 -5.03 1.51
C LEU A 272 10.17 -5.24 1.77
N ASP A 273 9.75 -6.48 1.83
CA ASP A 273 8.48 -6.91 2.40
C ASP A 273 8.77 -7.42 3.82
N LEU A 274 8.34 -6.67 4.82
CA LEU A 274 8.59 -6.91 6.24
C LEU A 274 7.49 -7.75 6.89
#